data_990d5f1f11c97269cbab822a4dd0f7b9
#
_entry.id   990d5f1f11c97269cbab822a4dd0f7b9
#
_cell.length_a   1.000
_cell.length_b   1.000
_cell.length_c   1.000
_cell.angle_alpha   90.00
_cell.angle_beta   90.00
_cell.angle_gamma   90.00
#
_symmetry.space_group_name_H-M   'P 1'
#
loop_
_entity.id
_entity.type
_entity.pdbx_description
1 polymer ?
#
loop_
_entity_poly.entity_id
_entity_poly.type
_entity_poly.pdbx_seq_one_letter_code
_entity_poly.pdbx_strand_id
1 'polypeptide(L)'
;LVVPVRTDDLGRVSQVGSLLRVSDDGSIERTLIAGRVLYHESLREAVARNVAKDLGDIALPQLPVSLQPFTVAEFFPTPGLSDYFDSRQHAIALCYVVPIAGDCKPQDETLDVEWVNTNSEILDTFINQMSNGYGTIVRQAIAWAGR
;
A
#
# COMPACT_ATOMS: atom_id res chain seq x y z
N LEU A 1 -3.24 6.03 -0.13
CA LEU A 1 -2.73 4.68 0.13
C LEU A 1 -2.39 3.98 -1.16
N VAL A 2 -1.26 3.30 -1.16
CA VAL A 2 -0.79 2.55 -2.33
C VAL A 2 -0.52 1.11 -1.91
N VAL A 3 -1.11 0.17 -2.65
CA VAL A 3 -0.78 -1.25 -2.56
C VAL A 3 0.24 -1.54 -3.67
N PRO A 4 1.52 -1.74 -3.32
CA PRO A 4 2.53 -2.04 -4.32
C PRO A 4 2.39 -3.49 -4.79
N VAL A 5 2.50 -3.69 -6.09
CA VAL A 5 2.41 -5.03 -6.68
C VAL A 5 3.55 -5.27 -7.66
N ARG A 6 3.86 -6.53 -7.89
CA ARG A 6 4.71 -6.98 -8.99
C ARG A 6 3.84 -7.67 -10.02
N THR A 7 4.18 -7.50 -11.27
CA THR A 7 3.45 -8.13 -12.37
C THR A 7 4.33 -9.15 -13.08
N ASP A 8 3.69 -10.16 -13.69
CA ASP A 8 4.37 -11.13 -14.54
C ASP A 8 4.56 -10.58 -15.97
N ASP A 9 5.10 -11.41 -16.86
CA ASP A 9 5.37 -11.02 -18.26
C ASP A 9 4.09 -10.69 -19.04
N LEU A 10 2.94 -11.14 -18.57
CA LEU A 10 1.64 -10.84 -19.19
C LEU A 10 0.94 -9.63 -18.54
N GLY A 11 1.62 -8.94 -17.63
CA GLY A 11 1.05 -7.79 -16.92
C GLY A 11 0.07 -8.14 -15.82
N ARG A 12 -0.05 -9.42 -15.42
CA ARG A 12 -0.92 -9.84 -14.32
C ARG A 12 -0.20 -9.69 -13.00
N VAL A 13 -0.94 -9.33 -11.96
CA VAL A 13 -0.38 -9.23 -10.60
C VAL A 13 0.07 -10.61 -10.13
N SER A 14 1.35 -10.74 -9.80
CA SER A 14 1.96 -11.98 -9.32
C SER A 14 2.37 -11.91 -7.86
N GLN A 15 2.69 -10.71 -7.36
CA GLN A 15 3.06 -10.49 -5.96
C GLN A 15 2.42 -9.22 -5.45
N VAL A 16 2.14 -9.21 -4.15
CA VAL A 16 1.72 -8.01 -3.42
C VAL A 16 2.75 -7.71 -2.34
N GLY A 17 3.01 -6.43 -2.12
CA GLY A 17 4.01 -5.98 -1.15
C GLY A 17 3.41 -5.28 0.05
N SER A 18 4.12 -5.32 1.15
CA SER A 18 3.85 -4.48 2.32
C SER A 18 5.15 -3.89 2.84
N LEU A 19 5.02 -2.77 3.53
CA LEU A 19 6.14 -2.18 4.25
C LEU A 19 6.23 -2.79 5.64
N LEU A 20 7.46 -3.00 6.11
CA LEU A 20 7.73 -3.39 7.49
C LEU A 20 8.22 -2.17 8.25
N ARG A 21 7.56 -1.83 9.34
CA ARG A 21 7.92 -0.69 10.20
C ARG A 21 7.92 -1.11 11.67
N VAL A 22 8.67 -0.36 12.48
CA VAL A 22 8.60 -0.51 13.94
C VAL A 22 7.47 0.36 14.45
N SER A 23 6.53 -0.24 15.17
CA SER A 23 5.45 0.49 15.83
C SER A 23 5.92 1.17 17.12
N ASP A 24 5.07 2.00 17.72
CA ASP A 24 5.39 2.74 18.94
C ASP A 24 5.75 1.82 20.12
N ASP A 25 5.22 0.59 20.15
CA ASP A 25 5.52 -0.39 21.19
C ASP A 25 6.76 -1.24 20.91
N GLY A 26 7.47 -0.96 19.81
CA GLY A 26 8.66 -1.68 19.40
C GLY A 26 8.40 -2.94 18.58
N SER A 27 7.16 -3.32 18.35
CA SER A 27 6.84 -4.46 17.49
C SER A 27 6.98 -4.09 16.01
N ILE A 28 7.12 -5.10 15.16
CA ILE A 28 7.15 -4.89 13.71
C ILE A 28 5.72 -5.02 13.18
N GLU A 29 5.29 -4.02 12.43
CA GLU A 29 3.98 -4.02 11.79
C GLU A 29 4.11 -3.97 10.27
N ARG A 30 3.10 -4.53 9.60
CA ARG A 30 2.97 -4.49 8.15
C ARG A 30 2.00 -3.39 7.77
N THR A 31 2.46 -2.46 6.93
CA THR A 31 1.67 -1.32 6.48
C THR A 31 1.73 -1.17 4.97
N LEU A 32 1.00 -0.20 4.45
CA LEU A 32 1.02 0.18 3.05
C LEU A 32 1.70 1.53 2.87
N ILE A 33 2.07 1.84 1.65
CA ILE A 33 2.59 3.16 1.31
C ILE A 33 1.47 4.18 1.53
N ALA A 34 1.72 5.19 2.32
CA ALA A 34 0.73 6.22 2.66
C ALA A 34 1.37 7.59 2.71
N GLY A 35 0.57 8.61 2.39
CA GLY A 35 1.00 9.98 2.50
C GLY A 35 -0.09 10.94 2.06
N ARG A 36 0.12 12.21 2.35
CA ARG A 36 -0.82 13.26 2.01
C ARG A 36 -0.59 13.74 0.59
N VAL A 37 -1.66 14.26 -0.02
CA VAL A 37 -1.56 15.05 -1.24
C VAL A 37 -1.22 16.48 -0.82
N LEU A 38 -0.17 17.04 -1.38
CA LEU A 38 0.27 18.38 -1.06
C LEU A 38 -0.51 19.42 -1.91
N TYR A 39 -0.50 20.66 -1.44
CA TYR A 39 -1.16 21.75 -2.15
C TYR A 39 -0.60 21.88 -3.58
N HIS A 40 -1.48 21.96 -4.56
CA HIS A 40 -1.18 22.00 -5.99
C HIS A 40 -0.51 20.73 -6.57
N GLU A 41 -0.38 19.68 -5.77
CA GLU A 41 0.13 18.40 -6.25
C GLU A 41 -1.00 17.59 -6.86
N SER A 42 -0.79 17.00 -8.04
CA SER A 42 -1.75 16.07 -8.60
C SER A 42 -1.72 14.74 -7.84
N LEU A 43 -2.77 13.94 -7.96
CA LEU A 43 -2.79 12.59 -7.36
C LEU A 43 -1.64 11.74 -7.90
N ARG A 44 -1.34 11.83 -9.18
CA ARG A 44 -0.24 11.09 -9.81
C ARG A 44 1.11 11.51 -9.22
N GLU A 45 1.34 12.80 -9.04
CA GLU A 45 2.55 13.31 -8.41
C GLU A 45 2.67 12.88 -6.95
N ALA A 46 1.55 12.91 -6.21
CA ALA A 46 1.52 12.48 -4.82
C ALA A 46 1.87 10.99 -4.69
N VAL A 47 1.30 10.14 -5.53
CA VAL A 47 1.59 8.70 -5.53
C VAL A 47 3.07 8.47 -5.84
N ALA A 48 3.61 9.11 -6.89
CA ALA A 48 5.01 8.97 -7.26
C ALA A 48 5.95 9.40 -6.12
N ARG A 49 5.65 10.53 -5.48
CA ARG A 49 6.44 11.06 -4.37
C ARG A 49 6.41 10.12 -3.16
N ASN A 50 5.24 9.60 -2.81
CA ASN A 50 5.10 8.70 -1.66
C ASN A 50 5.76 7.35 -1.91
N VAL A 51 5.71 6.83 -3.13
CA VAL A 51 6.43 5.61 -3.50
C VAL A 51 7.94 5.84 -3.36
N ALA A 52 8.47 6.94 -3.89
CA ALA A 52 9.90 7.26 -3.79
C ALA A 52 10.34 7.44 -2.33
N LYS A 53 9.50 8.05 -1.51
CA LYS A 53 9.78 8.26 -0.08
C LYS A 53 9.99 6.93 0.65
N ASP A 54 9.18 5.93 0.37
CA ASP A 54 9.21 4.65 1.09
C ASP A 54 10.06 3.58 0.41
N LEU A 55 10.10 3.55 -0.93
CA LEU A 55 10.78 2.50 -1.70
C LEU A 55 12.06 2.96 -2.41
N GLY A 56 12.35 4.27 -2.40
CA GLY A 56 13.51 4.82 -3.07
C GLY A 56 13.24 5.23 -4.52
N ASP A 57 14.22 5.95 -5.08
CA ASP A 57 14.06 6.61 -6.40
C ASP A 57 14.09 5.65 -7.58
N ILE A 58 14.59 4.43 -7.40
CA ILE A 58 14.71 3.44 -8.46
C ILE A 58 13.61 2.37 -8.42
N ALA A 59 12.57 2.58 -7.63
CA ALA A 59 11.44 1.65 -7.56
C ALA A 59 10.63 1.60 -8.87
N LEU A 60 10.65 2.66 -9.65
CA LEU A 60 9.99 2.75 -10.96
C LEU A 60 8.51 2.36 -10.91
N PRO A 61 7.69 3.15 -10.21
CA PRO A 61 6.24 2.90 -10.22
C PRO A 61 5.66 3.14 -11.60
N GLN A 62 4.84 2.22 -12.07
CA GLN A 62 4.19 2.32 -13.36
C GLN A 62 2.83 3.00 -13.19
N LEU A 63 2.76 4.28 -13.53
CA LEU A 63 1.57 5.08 -13.32
C LEU A 63 0.92 5.44 -14.65
N PRO A 64 -0.40 5.22 -14.81
CA PRO A 64 -1.12 5.69 -15.96
C PRO A 64 -1.22 7.22 -15.95
N VAL A 65 -1.58 7.81 -17.08
CA VAL A 65 -1.78 9.26 -17.18
C VAL A 65 -2.86 9.73 -16.21
N SER A 66 -3.95 8.97 -16.08
CA SER A 66 -5.02 9.24 -15.12
C SER A 66 -5.15 8.08 -14.16
N LEU A 67 -4.89 8.34 -12.88
CA LEU A 67 -5.02 7.34 -11.82
C LEU A 67 -6.47 7.15 -11.44
N GLN A 68 -6.86 5.89 -11.25
CA GLN A 68 -8.17 5.52 -10.74
C GLN A 68 -8.00 4.78 -9.42
N PRO A 69 -8.57 5.29 -8.33
CA PRO A 69 -8.57 4.53 -7.09
C PRO A 69 -9.47 3.29 -7.23
N PHE A 70 -9.05 2.17 -6.66
CA PHE A 70 -9.91 0.99 -6.64
C PHE A 70 -10.91 1.02 -5.49
N THR A 71 -10.63 1.78 -4.45
CA THR A 71 -11.55 1.99 -3.33
C THR A 71 -11.20 3.28 -2.58
N VAL A 72 -12.13 3.69 -1.74
CA VAL A 72 -11.95 4.78 -0.78
C VAL A 72 -12.14 4.19 0.60
N ALA A 73 -11.17 4.41 1.49
CA ALA A 73 -11.23 3.93 2.86
C ALA A 73 -11.31 5.12 3.82
N GLU A 74 -12.25 5.05 4.76
CA GLU A 74 -12.41 6.09 5.77
C GLU A 74 -11.87 5.58 7.10
N PHE A 75 -10.82 6.22 7.58
CA PHE A 75 -10.14 5.87 8.83
C PHE A 75 -10.63 6.78 9.95
N PHE A 76 -10.96 6.17 11.08
CA PHE A 76 -11.42 6.90 12.27
C PHE A 76 -10.46 6.67 13.44
N PRO A 77 -10.33 7.66 14.34
CA PRO A 77 -9.56 7.49 15.57
C PRO A 77 -10.30 6.71 16.66
N THR A 78 -11.59 6.43 16.45
CA THR A 78 -12.42 5.65 17.39
C THR A 78 -12.56 4.22 16.86
N PRO A 79 -12.10 3.21 17.62
CA PRO A 79 -12.27 1.82 17.21
C PRO A 79 -13.74 1.44 17.02
N GLY A 80 -14.02 0.66 15.98
CA GLY A 80 -15.33 0.09 15.73
C GLY A 80 -16.28 0.96 14.90
N LEU A 81 -15.92 2.19 14.55
CA LEU A 81 -16.74 3.03 13.66
C LEU A 81 -16.66 2.59 12.19
N SER A 82 -15.53 2.06 11.80
CA SER A 82 -15.35 1.48 10.47
C SER A 82 -14.36 0.34 10.56
N ASP A 83 -14.13 -0.37 9.44
CA ASP A 83 -13.11 -1.40 9.35
C ASP A 83 -11.68 -0.82 9.38
N TYR A 84 -11.56 0.50 9.23
CA TYR A 84 -10.27 1.18 9.14
C TYR A 84 -10.07 2.08 10.35
N PHE A 85 -8.87 1.97 10.93
CA PHE A 85 -8.55 2.66 12.18
C PHE A 85 -7.22 3.43 12.04
N ASP A 86 -7.23 4.70 12.46
CA ASP A 86 -6.01 5.49 12.66
C ASP A 86 -6.20 6.29 13.94
N SER A 87 -5.39 6.00 14.96
CA SER A 87 -5.50 6.64 16.27
C SER A 87 -5.26 8.15 16.25
N ARG A 88 -4.67 8.68 15.19
CA ARG A 88 -4.24 10.06 15.10
C ARG A 88 -5.25 10.98 14.43
N GLN A 89 -6.13 10.46 13.57
CA GLN A 89 -6.95 11.31 12.72
C GLN A 89 -8.14 10.60 12.10
N HIS A 90 -9.14 11.39 11.74
CA HIS A 90 -10.16 10.99 10.78
C HIS A 90 -9.62 11.32 9.39
N ALA A 91 -9.44 10.32 8.55
CA ALA A 91 -8.85 10.49 7.24
C ALA A 91 -9.62 9.72 6.17
N ILE A 92 -9.74 10.31 5.01
CA ILE A 92 -10.29 9.67 3.81
C ILE A 92 -9.13 9.34 2.90
N ALA A 93 -8.93 8.05 2.64
CA ALA A 93 -7.83 7.58 1.80
C ALA A 93 -8.33 7.11 0.45
N LEU A 94 -7.76 7.66 -0.61
CA LEU A 94 -7.88 7.11 -1.94
C LEU A 94 -6.86 5.98 -2.07
N CYS A 95 -7.30 4.79 -2.48
CA CYS A 95 -6.46 3.60 -2.50
C CYS A 95 -6.17 3.17 -3.94
N TYR A 96 -4.88 2.98 -4.25
CA TYR A 96 -4.40 2.67 -5.60
C TYR A 96 -3.61 1.37 -5.60
N VAL A 97 -3.73 0.60 -6.68
CA VAL A 97 -2.79 -0.48 -7.01
C VAL A 97 -1.74 0.08 -7.94
N VAL A 98 -0.47 -0.06 -7.57
CA VAL A 98 0.64 0.47 -8.37
C VAL A 98 1.68 -0.62 -8.62
N PRO A 99 1.89 -1.01 -9.90
CA PRO A 99 2.98 -1.91 -10.23
C PRO A 99 4.34 -1.23 -9.99
N ILE A 100 5.24 -1.96 -9.36
CA ILE A 100 6.60 -1.52 -9.08
C ILE A 100 7.54 -2.36 -9.96
N ALA A 101 8.16 -1.72 -10.93
CA ALA A 101 9.00 -2.41 -11.90
C ALA A 101 10.47 -2.45 -11.52
N GLY A 102 10.91 -1.52 -10.67
CA GLY A 102 12.31 -1.37 -10.29
C GLY A 102 12.67 -2.01 -8.95
N ASP A 103 13.87 -1.74 -8.51
CA ASP A 103 14.39 -2.24 -7.24
C ASP A 103 13.94 -1.35 -6.10
N CYS A 104 13.51 -1.98 -5.01
CA CYS A 104 13.11 -1.27 -3.82
C CYS A 104 14.30 -1.12 -2.87
N LYS A 105 14.55 0.13 -2.44
CA LYS A 105 15.51 0.45 -1.38
C LYS A 105 14.74 1.15 -0.28
N PRO A 106 14.38 0.42 0.79
CA PRO A 106 13.62 1.01 1.90
C PRO A 106 14.29 2.28 2.41
N GLN A 107 13.46 3.30 2.65
CA GLN A 107 13.91 4.63 3.04
C GLN A 107 13.25 5.02 4.37
N ASP A 108 13.88 5.97 5.07
CA ASP A 108 13.37 6.59 6.30
C ASP A 108 13.00 5.52 7.36
N GLU A 109 11.74 5.49 7.78
CA GLU A 109 11.26 4.59 8.83
C GLU A 109 10.88 3.21 8.32
N THR A 110 10.99 2.96 7.02
CA THR A 110 10.68 1.66 6.43
C THR A 110 11.89 0.74 6.57
N LEU A 111 11.72 -0.35 7.32
CA LEU A 111 12.78 -1.32 7.53
C LEU A 111 13.03 -2.18 6.31
N ASP A 112 11.95 -2.62 5.66
CA ASP A 112 12.02 -3.51 4.51
C ASP A 112 10.69 -3.54 3.79
N VAL A 113 10.66 -4.17 2.62
CA VAL A 113 9.47 -4.47 1.85
C VAL A 113 9.34 -5.98 1.76
N GLU A 114 8.19 -6.52 2.15
CA GLU A 114 7.90 -7.93 2.07
C GLU A 114 7.00 -8.20 0.87
N TRP A 115 7.42 -9.09 -0.03
CA TRP A 115 6.67 -9.49 -1.22
C TRP A 115 6.12 -10.89 -1.04
N VAL A 116 4.83 -11.08 -1.31
CA VAL A 116 4.16 -12.36 -1.20
C VAL A 116 3.48 -12.69 -2.53
N ASN A 117 3.68 -13.91 -3.01
CA ASN A 117 3.01 -14.37 -4.22
C ASN A 117 1.49 -14.47 -4.00
N THR A 118 0.73 -13.98 -4.96
CA THR A 118 -0.74 -14.03 -4.87
C THR A 118 -1.29 -15.45 -4.90
N ASN A 119 -0.51 -16.42 -5.39
CA ASN A 119 -0.87 -17.85 -5.40
C ASN A 119 -0.33 -18.62 -4.19
N SER A 120 0.36 -17.94 -3.27
CA SER A 120 0.96 -18.60 -2.12
C SER A 120 -0.08 -18.97 -1.06
N GLU A 121 0.13 -20.11 -0.41
CA GLU A 121 -0.70 -20.52 0.73
C GLU A 121 -0.55 -19.58 1.94
N ILE A 122 0.56 -18.84 2.01
CA ILE A 122 0.79 -17.90 3.11
C ILE A 122 0.11 -16.54 2.90
N LEU A 123 -0.51 -16.30 1.75
CA LEU A 123 -1.13 -15.02 1.44
C LEU A 123 -2.19 -14.63 2.47
N ASP A 124 -3.08 -15.56 2.83
CA ASP A 124 -4.12 -15.27 3.84
C ASP A 124 -3.53 -14.96 5.20
N THR A 125 -2.50 -15.68 5.62
CA THR A 125 -1.79 -15.40 6.87
C THR A 125 -1.14 -14.03 6.84
N PHE A 126 -0.48 -13.70 5.73
CA PHE A 126 0.14 -12.41 5.50
C PHE A 126 -0.88 -11.26 5.62
N ILE A 127 -2.03 -11.40 4.94
CA ILE A 127 -3.09 -10.39 4.97
C ILE A 127 -3.70 -10.27 6.37
N ASN A 128 -3.92 -11.39 7.06
CA ASN A 128 -4.52 -11.39 8.39
C ASN A 128 -3.60 -10.80 9.46
N GLN A 129 -2.29 -10.71 9.20
CA GLN A 129 -1.33 -10.07 10.10
C GLN A 129 -1.30 -8.55 9.94
N MET A 130 -1.95 -8.01 8.91
CA MET A 130 -2.04 -6.57 8.72
C MET A 130 -3.13 -5.99 9.60
N SER A 131 -2.80 -4.95 10.37
CA SER A 131 -3.71 -4.30 11.28
C SER A 131 -4.40 -3.09 10.65
N ASN A 132 -5.32 -2.47 11.39
CA ASN A 132 -5.96 -1.18 11.06
C ASN A 132 -6.79 -1.19 9.78
N GLY A 133 -7.17 -2.37 9.28
CA GLY A 133 -7.96 -2.51 8.06
C GLY A 133 -7.13 -2.64 6.79
N TYR A 134 -5.81 -2.57 6.87
CA TYR A 134 -4.95 -2.68 5.68
C TYR A 134 -5.11 -4.02 4.96
N GLY A 135 -5.34 -5.11 5.70
CA GLY A 135 -5.59 -6.41 5.10
C GLY A 135 -6.81 -6.42 4.20
N THR A 136 -7.88 -5.77 4.61
CA THR A 136 -9.10 -5.62 3.80
C THR A 136 -8.79 -4.85 2.50
N ILE A 137 -8.00 -3.80 2.59
CA ILE A 137 -7.59 -3.02 1.41
C ILE A 137 -6.79 -3.89 0.45
N VAL A 138 -5.86 -4.69 0.96
CA VAL A 138 -5.06 -5.60 0.13
C VAL A 138 -5.94 -6.65 -0.56
N ARG A 139 -6.92 -7.23 0.13
CA ARG A 139 -7.87 -8.17 -0.48
C ARG A 139 -8.66 -7.52 -1.61
N GLN A 140 -9.15 -6.31 -1.40
CA GLN A 140 -9.86 -5.55 -2.43
C GLN A 140 -8.95 -5.23 -3.61
N ALA A 141 -7.69 -4.90 -3.36
CA ALA A 141 -6.71 -4.62 -4.40
C ALA A 141 -6.47 -5.83 -5.30
N ILE A 142 -6.29 -7.01 -4.70
CA ILE A 142 -6.08 -8.25 -5.44
C ILE A 142 -7.32 -8.59 -6.29
N ALA A 143 -8.51 -8.47 -5.71
CA ALA A 143 -9.76 -8.73 -6.42
C ALA A 143 -9.96 -7.77 -7.60
N TRP A 144 -9.67 -6.49 -7.39
CA TRP A 144 -9.77 -5.47 -8.43
C TRP A 144 -8.77 -5.70 -9.56
N ALA A 145 -7.54 -6.06 -9.22
CA ALA A 145 -6.47 -6.27 -10.20
C ALA A 145 -6.65 -7.57 -11.01
N GLY A 146 -7.43 -8.52 -10.49
CA GLY A 146 -7.72 -9.78 -11.18
C GLY A 146 -8.82 -9.71 -12.23
N ARG A 147 -9.32 -8.53 -12.50
CA ARG A 147 -10.40 -8.32 -13.49
C ARG A 147 -9.91 -8.43 -14.91
#